data_01c97141f095cc034ef968bb3413bbd8
#
_entry.id   01c97141f095cc034ef968bb3413bbd8
#
_cell.length_a   1.000
_cell.length_b   1.000
_cell.length_c   1.000
_cell.angle_alpha   90.00
_cell.angle_beta   90.00
_cell.angle_gamma   90.00
#
_symmetry.space_group_name_H-M   'P 1'
#
loop_
_entity.id
_entity.type
_entity.pdbx_description
1 polymer ?
#
loop_
_entity_poly.entity_id
_entity_poly.type
_entity_poly.pdbx_seq_one_letter_code
_entity_poly.pdbx_strand_id
1 'polypeptide(L)'
;MTTTSLTDFIRGLPKAELHLHIEGSLEPEQMFELAQRNGVSLPFATVEEVRAAYAFSNLQDFLDIYYQGAQVLLKEADFHDLATAYFRRIAADGARHAEIFFDPQT
;
A
#
# COMPACT_ATOMS: atom_id res chain seq x y z
N MET A 1 -23.73 23.88 -21.65
CA MET A 1 -23.63 22.71 -20.84
C MET A 1 -22.28 22.02 -21.08
N THR A 2 -21.52 21.81 -20.01
CA THR A 2 -20.20 21.22 -20.13
C THR A 2 -20.31 19.70 -20.11
N THR A 3 -19.64 19.03 -21.05
CA THR A 3 -19.58 17.58 -21.07
C THR A 3 -18.52 17.10 -20.10
N THR A 4 -18.92 16.27 -19.14
CA THR A 4 -17.98 15.66 -18.21
C THR A 4 -17.15 14.60 -18.93
N SER A 5 -15.83 14.65 -18.83
CA SER A 5 -14.98 13.63 -19.40
C SER A 5 -15.14 12.31 -18.66
N LEU A 6 -14.75 11.21 -19.31
CA LEU A 6 -14.76 9.88 -18.66
C LEU A 6 -13.89 9.88 -17.40
N THR A 7 -12.74 10.54 -17.46
CA THR A 7 -11.85 10.65 -16.31
C THR A 7 -12.52 11.36 -15.14
N ASP A 8 -13.20 12.48 -15.42
CA ASP A 8 -13.92 13.22 -14.37
C ASP A 8 -15.07 12.40 -13.80
N PHE A 9 -15.78 11.68 -14.65
CA PHE A 9 -16.86 10.80 -14.23
C PHE A 9 -16.34 9.73 -13.28
N ILE A 10 -15.24 9.06 -13.63
CA ILE A 10 -14.62 8.03 -12.80
C ILE A 10 -14.17 8.60 -11.46
N ARG A 11 -13.55 9.78 -11.45
CA ARG A 11 -13.11 10.42 -10.22
C ARG A 11 -14.27 10.74 -9.28
N GLY A 12 -15.40 11.12 -9.84
CA GLY A 12 -16.59 11.49 -9.06
C GLY A 12 -17.41 10.30 -8.57
N LEU A 13 -17.15 9.10 -9.09
CA LEU A 13 -17.90 7.92 -8.66
C LEU A 13 -17.53 7.52 -7.23
N PRO A 14 -18.53 7.22 -6.39
CA PRO A 14 -18.26 6.55 -5.13
C PRO A 14 -17.77 5.13 -5.41
N LYS A 15 -16.71 4.71 -4.72
CA LYS A 15 -16.06 3.42 -4.97
C LYS A 15 -15.98 2.60 -3.69
N ALA A 16 -15.79 1.29 -3.86
CA ALA A 16 -15.58 0.38 -2.76
C ALA A 16 -14.41 -0.55 -3.07
N GLU A 17 -13.56 -0.80 -2.07
CA GLU A 17 -12.53 -1.82 -2.12
C GLU A 17 -13.03 -3.01 -1.32
N LEU A 18 -13.14 -4.19 -1.93
CA LEU A 18 -13.80 -5.33 -1.30
C LEU A 18 -12.85 -6.42 -0.83
N HIS A 19 -11.56 -6.35 -1.18
CA HIS A 19 -10.61 -7.40 -0.83
C HIS A 19 -9.20 -6.84 -0.85
N LEU A 20 -8.75 -6.29 0.26
CA LEU A 20 -7.41 -5.74 0.38
C LEU A 20 -6.70 -6.32 1.60
N HIS A 21 -5.49 -6.82 1.40
CA HIS A 21 -4.58 -7.13 2.49
C HIS A 21 -3.80 -5.86 2.82
N ILE A 22 -3.99 -5.32 4.03
CA ILE A 22 -3.45 -4.00 4.39
C ILE A 22 -1.91 -3.96 4.26
N GLU A 23 -1.23 -5.06 4.56
CA GLU A 23 0.22 -5.15 4.47
C GLU A 23 0.70 -4.96 3.02
N GLY A 24 -0.14 -5.33 2.05
CA GLY A 24 0.16 -5.15 0.62
C GLY A 24 0.01 -3.73 0.13
N SER A 25 -0.56 -2.84 0.92
CA SER A 25 -0.74 -1.43 0.53
C SER A 25 0.48 -0.56 0.85
N LEU A 26 1.53 -1.14 1.41
CA LEU A 26 2.73 -0.42 1.82
C LEU A 26 3.45 0.19 0.61
N GLU A 27 3.57 1.51 0.60
CA GLU A 27 4.27 2.22 -0.46
C GLU A 27 5.79 2.16 -0.25
N PRO A 28 6.60 2.24 -1.32
CA PRO A 28 8.05 2.18 -1.18
C PRO A 28 8.64 3.20 -0.21
N GLU A 29 8.18 4.44 -0.26
CA GLU A 29 8.65 5.50 0.62
C GLU A 29 8.37 5.17 2.08
N GLN A 30 7.18 4.68 2.38
CA GLN A 30 6.79 4.31 3.74
C GLN A 30 7.57 3.09 4.21
N MET A 31 7.86 2.14 3.32
CA MET A 31 8.67 0.97 3.65
C MET A 31 10.04 1.41 4.18
N PHE A 32 10.70 2.35 3.50
CA PHE A 32 11.99 2.86 3.94
C PHE A 32 11.89 3.62 5.25
N GLU A 33 10.86 4.45 5.41
CA GLU A 33 10.63 5.19 6.65
C GLU A 33 10.47 4.26 7.84
N LEU A 34 9.64 3.22 7.69
CA LEU A 34 9.41 2.26 8.76
C LEU A 34 10.64 1.39 9.03
N ALA A 35 11.37 1.02 7.98
CA ALA A 35 12.61 0.27 8.14
C ALA A 35 13.62 1.06 8.95
N GLN A 36 13.77 2.34 8.67
CA GLN A 36 14.67 3.22 9.41
C GLN A 36 14.20 3.37 10.86
N ARG A 37 12.91 3.60 11.07
CA ARG A 37 12.33 3.76 12.40
C ARG A 37 12.52 2.53 13.27
N ASN A 38 12.41 1.34 12.68
CA ASN A 38 12.46 0.07 13.40
C ASN A 38 13.82 -0.63 13.31
N GLY A 39 14.82 -0.02 12.68
CA GLY A 39 16.15 -0.60 12.56
C GLY A 39 16.19 -1.86 11.71
N VAL A 40 15.33 -1.97 10.71
CA VAL A 40 15.27 -3.12 9.81
C VAL A 40 16.12 -2.87 8.58
N SER A 41 17.01 -3.81 8.23
CA SER A 41 17.78 -3.75 6.99
C SER A 41 16.94 -4.29 5.86
N LEU A 42 16.82 -3.50 4.78
CA LEU A 42 16.14 -3.92 3.56
C LEU A 42 17.16 -4.34 2.49
N PRO A 43 16.82 -5.30 1.63
CA PRO A 43 17.70 -5.69 0.52
C PRO A 43 17.69 -4.69 -0.64
N PHE A 44 17.19 -3.49 -0.40
CA PHE A 44 17.11 -2.41 -1.39
C PHE A 44 17.88 -1.20 -0.88
N ALA A 45 18.65 -0.58 -1.77
CA ALA A 45 19.42 0.61 -1.42
C ALA A 45 18.61 1.90 -1.60
N THR A 46 17.61 1.89 -2.49
CA THR A 46 16.83 3.08 -2.83
C THR A 46 15.35 2.77 -2.96
N VAL A 47 14.54 3.83 -2.87
CA VAL A 47 13.09 3.74 -3.10
C VAL A 47 12.81 3.25 -4.52
N GLU A 48 13.61 3.68 -5.49
CA GLU A 48 13.47 3.28 -6.88
C GLU A 48 13.66 1.78 -7.07
N GLU A 49 14.57 1.17 -6.32
CA GLU A 49 14.77 -0.28 -6.35
C GLU A 49 13.54 -1.02 -5.83
N VAL A 50 12.93 -0.52 -4.75
CA VAL A 50 11.68 -1.09 -4.23
C VAL A 50 10.56 -0.95 -5.25
N ARG A 51 10.45 0.23 -5.84
CA ARG A 51 9.42 0.49 -6.85
C ARG A 51 9.57 -0.44 -8.05
N ALA A 52 10.81 -0.70 -8.49
CA ALA A 52 11.07 -1.65 -9.56
C ALA A 52 10.68 -3.08 -9.17
N ALA A 53 10.89 -3.46 -7.90
CA ALA A 53 10.52 -4.79 -7.41
C ALA A 53 9.00 -5.00 -7.39
N TYR A 54 8.21 -3.94 -7.30
CA TYR A 54 6.75 -4.03 -7.39
C TYR A 54 6.28 -4.37 -8.81
N ALA A 55 7.13 -4.29 -9.81
CA ALA A 55 6.82 -4.73 -11.17
C ALA A 55 7.09 -6.23 -11.32
N PHE A 56 6.40 -7.02 -10.51
CA PHE A 56 6.56 -8.47 -10.49
C PHE A 56 5.90 -9.12 -11.71
N SER A 57 6.40 -10.31 -12.10
CA SER A 57 5.93 -11.05 -13.27
C SER A 57 5.26 -12.38 -12.90
N ASN A 58 5.36 -12.82 -11.66
CA ASN A 58 4.74 -14.07 -11.21
C ASN A 58 4.38 -13.96 -9.72
N LEU A 59 3.65 -14.97 -9.23
CA LEU A 59 3.18 -14.99 -7.84
C LEU A 59 4.34 -15.00 -6.84
N GLN A 60 5.40 -15.72 -7.13
CA GLN A 60 6.52 -15.81 -6.20
C GLN A 60 7.21 -14.45 -6.02
N ASP A 61 7.42 -13.71 -7.11
CA ASP A 61 7.99 -12.36 -7.04
C ASP A 61 7.13 -11.44 -6.20
N PHE A 62 5.81 -11.53 -6.38
CA PHE A 62 4.86 -10.74 -5.58
C PHE A 62 4.96 -11.11 -4.10
N LEU A 63 4.97 -12.39 -3.77
CA LEU A 63 5.05 -12.81 -2.38
C LEU A 63 6.36 -12.41 -1.73
N ASP A 64 7.45 -12.45 -2.48
CA ASP A 64 8.76 -12.03 -1.96
C ASP A 64 8.75 -10.58 -1.52
N ILE A 65 8.24 -9.68 -2.36
CA ILE A 65 8.19 -8.26 -2.00
C ILE A 65 7.16 -8.00 -0.89
N TYR A 66 6.06 -8.74 -0.89
CA TYR A 66 5.04 -8.63 0.16
C TYR A 66 5.62 -8.99 1.53
N TYR A 67 6.35 -10.11 1.62
CA TYR A 67 6.94 -10.54 2.89
C TYR A 67 8.08 -9.63 3.33
N GLN A 68 8.85 -9.09 2.40
CA GLN A 68 9.89 -8.12 2.73
C GLN A 68 9.28 -6.82 3.30
N GLY A 69 8.17 -6.38 2.71
CA GLY A 69 7.44 -5.23 3.23
C GLY A 69 6.91 -5.50 4.64
N ALA A 70 6.38 -6.68 4.87
CA ALA A 70 5.82 -7.04 6.18
C ALA A 70 6.87 -7.00 7.30
N GLN A 71 8.14 -7.18 6.97
CA GLN A 71 9.22 -7.17 7.99
C GLN A 71 9.43 -5.82 8.65
N VAL A 72 8.97 -4.73 8.04
CA VAL A 72 9.10 -3.40 8.64
C VAL A 72 7.93 -3.05 9.56
N LEU A 73 6.87 -3.87 9.56
CA LEU A 73 5.66 -3.65 10.36
C LEU A 73 5.80 -4.42 11.68
N LEU A 74 6.36 -3.78 12.70
CA LEU A 74 6.72 -4.44 13.94
C LEU A 74 5.89 -4.00 15.15
N LYS A 75 5.30 -2.81 15.09
CA LYS A 75 4.59 -2.21 16.22
C LYS A 75 3.19 -1.79 15.82
N GLU A 76 2.32 -1.64 16.81
CA GLU A 76 0.97 -1.12 16.58
C GLU A 76 0.99 0.20 15.81
N ALA A 77 1.91 1.10 16.16
CA ALA A 77 2.03 2.40 15.48
C ALA A 77 2.34 2.23 13.99
N ASP A 78 3.08 1.20 13.61
CA ASP A 78 3.42 0.94 12.21
C ASP A 78 2.17 0.59 11.41
N PHE A 79 1.32 -0.27 11.96
CA PHE A 79 0.06 -0.64 11.34
C PHE A 79 -0.92 0.52 11.30
N HIS A 80 -0.95 1.33 12.35
CA HIS A 80 -1.76 2.55 12.37
C HIS A 80 -1.35 3.51 11.25
N ASP A 81 -0.06 3.74 11.10
CA ASP A 81 0.45 4.63 10.06
C ASP A 81 0.21 4.08 8.66
N LEU A 82 0.36 2.77 8.49
CA LEU A 82 0.06 2.09 7.23
C LEU A 82 -1.41 2.26 6.85
N ALA A 83 -2.32 1.98 7.77
CA ALA A 83 -3.74 2.09 7.54
C ALA A 83 -4.15 3.54 7.26
N THR A 84 -3.59 4.50 8.01
CA THR A 84 -3.87 5.91 7.80
C THR A 84 -3.45 6.36 6.40
N ALA A 85 -2.25 5.97 5.96
CA ALA A 85 -1.77 6.30 4.62
C ALA A 85 -2.68 5.71 3.54
N TYR A 86 -3.08 4.45 3.72
CA TYR A 86 -3.98 3.79 2.78
C TYR A 86 -5.34 4.49 2.71
N PHE A 87 -5.95 4.79 3.86
CA PHE A 87 -7.25 5.44 3.87
C PHE A 87 -7.22 6.83 3.26
N ARG A 88 -6.14 7.57 3.43
CA ARG A 88 -5.98 8.87 2.77
C ARG A 88 -5.95 8.73 1.25
N ARG A 89 -5.24 7.73 0.73
CA ARG A 89 -5.15 7.50 -0.71
C ARG A 89 -6.51 7.14 -1.31
N ILE A 90 -7.23 6.19 -0.69
CA ILE A 90 -8.51 5.76 -1.25
C ILE A 90 -9.60 6.80 -1.08
N ALA A 91 -9.54 7.62 -0.02
CA ALA A 91 -10.47 8.73 0.15
C ALA A 91 -10.30 9.75 -0.97
N ALA A 92 -9.05 10.04 -1.36
CA ALA A 92 -8.77 10.91 -2.50
C ALA A 92 -9.29 10.34 -3.81
N ASP A 93 -9.38 9.02 -3.92
CA ASP A 93 -9.89 8.33 -5.10
C ASP A 93 -11.42 8.16 -5.08
N GLY A 94 -12.08 8.65 -4.04
CA GLY A 94 -13.54 8.57 -3.92
C GLY A 94 -14.06 7.28 -3.31
N ALA A 95 -13.21 6.47 -2.70
CA ALA A 95 -13.66 5.26 -2.01
C ALA A 95 -14.41 5.61 -0.72
N ARG A 96 -15.55 4.97 -0.53
CA ARG A 96 -16.46 5.20 0.60
C ARG A 96 -16.55 3.99 1.52
N HIS A 97 -16.02 2.85 1.09
CA HIS A 97 -16.11 1.58 1.81
C HIS A 97 -14.87 0.77 1.49
N ALA A 98 -14.28 0.12 2.49
CA ALA A 98 -13.16 -0.79 2.31
C ALA A 98 -13.32 -2.00 3.22
N GLU A 99 -13.10 -3.20 2.66
CA GLU A 99 -13.07 -4.45 3.39
C GLU A 99 -11.63 -4.95 3.38
N ILE A 100 -11.03 -5.01 4.56
CA ILE A 100 -9.59 -5.14 4.71
C ILE A 100 -9.27 -6.41 5.48
N PHE A 101 -8.31 -7.17 4.96
CA PHE A 101 -7.70 -8.29 5.68
C PHE A 101 -6.47 -7.78 6.42
N PHE A 102 -6.24 -8.33 7.61
CA PHE A 102 -5.17 -7.92 8.50
C PHE A 102 -4.47 -9.18 9.02
N ASP A 103 -3.18 -9.32 8.67
CA ASP A 103 -2.39 -10.49 9.00
C ASP A 103 -1.15 -10.12 9.83
N PRO A 104 -1.32 -9.79 11.11
CA PRO A 104 -0.20 -9.34 11.94
C PRO A 104 0.85 -10.42 12.23
N GLN A 105 0.54 -11.66 11.90
CA GLN A 105 1.42 -12.81 12.17
C GLN A 105 2.27 -13.21 10.96
N THR A 106 2.18 -12.45 9.89
CA THR A 106 2.95 -12.76 8.68
C THR A 106 4.45 -12.61 8.89
#